data_2c9319d5c7190075ca31ed77bdae8435
#
_entry.id   2c9319d5c7190075ca31ed77bdae8435
#
_cell.length_a   1.000
_cell.length_b   1.000
_cell.length_c   1.000
_cell.angle_alpha   90.00
_cell.angle_beta   90.00
_cell.angle_gamma   90.00
#
_symmetry.space_group_name_H-M   'P 1'
#
loop_
_entity.id
_entity.type
_entity.pdbx_description
1 polymer ?
#
loop_
_entity_poly.entity_id
_entity_poly.type
_entity_poly.pdbx_seq_one_letter_code
_entity_poly.pdbx_strand_id
1 'polypeptide(L)'
;MSLLRESGEISTRDKDNDLPPYGALDYFQMHFIVMGNVSNPSELIAKCKASTVGHFSKKHVVKINWEGGKIAEIVSKDRQLDSYLRNILLKEGEIYIDPLEDHVRVYGKWKHQQELGLYEELVQTMDRICYHIKAIMNKQK
;
A
#
# COMPACT_ATOMS: atom_id res chain seq x y z
N MET A 1 -10.04 15.70 -3.62
CA MET A 1 -9.49 14.34 -3.50
C MET A 1 -10.00 13.69 -2.23
N SER A 2 -10.40 12.45 -2.32
CA SER A 2 -11.02 11.77 -1.18
C SER A 2 -10.04 10.94 -0.35
N LEU A 3 -8.80 11.25 -0.44
CA LEU A 3 -7.80 10.55 0.35
C LEU A 3 -7.81 11.04 1.78
N LEU A 4 -7.88 10.11 2.72
CA LEU A 4 -7.86 10.42 4.14
C LEU A 4 -6.61 9.84 4.77
N ARG A 5 -5.54 10.59 4.76
CA ARG A 5 -4.26 10.13 5.30
C ARG A 5 -4.30 9.94 6.81
N GLU A 6 -5.10 10.73 7.48
CA GLU A 6 -5.26 10.64 8.93
C GLU A 6 -5.76 9.29 9.37
N SER A 7 -6.41 8.58 8.46
CA SER A 7 -6.90 7.25 8.77
C SER A 7 -5.78 6.28 9.11
N GLY A 8 -4.61 6.49 8.53
CA GLY A 8 -3.47 5.68 8.86
C GLY A 8 -3.02 5.87 10.28
N GLU A 9 -3.09 7.09 10.77
CA GLU A 9 -2.72 7.40 12.13
C GLU A 9 -3.66 6.73 13.12
N ILE A 10 -4.95 6.75 12.83
CA ILE A 10 -5.93 6.11 13.68
C ILE A 10 -5.65 4.62 13.79
N SER A 11 -5.39 3.99 12.67
CA SER A 11 -5.09 2.57 12.64
C SER A 11 -3.87 2.23 13.49
N THR A 12 -2.86 3.07 13.42
CA THR A 12 -1.64 2.84 14.18
C THR A 12 -1.90 2.87 15.68
N ARG A 13 -2.72 3.83 16.13
CA ARG A 13 -3.04 3.94 17.54
C ARG A 13 -3.82 2.75 18.05
N ASP A 14 -4.74 2.25 17.25
CA ASP A 14 -5.51 1.08 17.63
C ASP A 14 -4.61 -0.11 17.91
N LYS A 15 -3.57 -0.24 17.08
CA LYS A 15 -2.61 -1.32 17.29
C LYS A 15 -1.85 -1.17 18.59
N ASP A 16 -1.51 0.05 18.94
CA ASP A 16 -0.76 0.30 20.17
C ASP A 16 -1.51 -0.18 21.38
N ASN A 17 -2.83 -0.12 21.36
CA ASN A 17 -3.64 -0.57 22.47
C ASN A 17 -3.61 -2.08 22.66
N ASP A 18 -3.29 -2.80 21.59
CA ASP A 18 -3.29 -4.26 21.60
C ASP A 18 -1.90 -4.85 21.72
N LEU A 19 -0.89 -4.03 21.88
CA LEU A 19 0.47 -4.53 21.97
C LEU A 19 0.70 -5.33 23.24
N PRO A 20 1.38 -6.46 23.14
CA PRO A 20 1.80 -7.20 24.31
C PRO A 20 2.72 -6.33 25.18
N PRO A 21 2.77 -6.60 26.47
CA PRO A 21 3.49 -5.73 27.41
C PRO A 21 4.99 -5.64 27.17
N TYR A 22 5.58 -6.53 26.40
CA TYR A 22 7.01 -6.45 26.12
C TYR A 22 7.38 -7.13 24.84
N GLY A 23 8.41 -6.60 24.21
CA GLY A 23 9.09 -7.27 23.10
C GLY A 23 8.30 -7.48 21.86
N ALA A 24 7.10 -6.97 21.77
CA ALA A 24 6.33 -7.13 20.55
C ALA A 24 6.94 -6.28 19.46
N LEU A 25 6.99 -6.85 18.28
CA LEU A 25 7.38 -6.07 17.11
C LEU A 25 6.32 -5.02 16.87
N ASP A 26 6.77 -3.78 16.85
CA ASP A 26 5.90 -2.70 16.45
C ASP A 26 5.66 -2.80 14.96
N TYR A 27 4.44 -3.15 14.59
CA TYR A 27 4.05 -3.08 13.21
C TYR A 27 3.62 -1.68 12.90
N PHE A 28 4.25 -1.09 11.93
CA PHE A 28 3.79 0.17 11.40
C PHE A 28 2.90 -0.11 10.20
N GLN A 29 1.64 0.31 10.28
CA GLN A 29 0.72 0.22 9.17
C GLN A 29 0.16 1.60 8.90
N MET A 30 0.22 2.00 7.66
CA MET A 30 -0.36 3.26 7.23
C MET A 30 -1.49 2.94 6.27
N HIS A 31 -2.67 3.45 6.56
CA HIS A 31 -3.86 3.22 5.76
C HIS A 31 -4.27 4.48 5.04
N PHE A 32 -4.48 4.35 3.75
CA PHE A 32 -5.00 5.42 2.92
C PHE A 32 -6.37 4.99 2.44
N ILE A 33 -7.33 5.89 2.49
CA ILE A 33 -8.72 5.55 2.19
C ILE A 33 -9.22 6.42 1.05
N VAL A 34 -9.78 5.78 0.03
CA VAL A 34 -10.46 6.46 -1.07
C VAL A 34 -11.96 6.27 -0.86
N MET A 35 -12.65 7.35 -0.51
CA MET A 35 -14.08 7.31 -0.24
C MET A 35 -14.87 7.26 -1.52
N GLY A 36 -15.99 6.55 -1.49
CA GLY A 36 -16.91 6.45 -2.60
C GLY A 36 -17.52 5.06 -2.69
N ASN A 37 -18.60 4.96 -3.44
CA ASN A 37 -19.26 3.68 -3.63
C ASN A 37 -18.42 2.75 -4.49
N VAL A 38 -18.32 1.51 -4.07
CA VAL A 38 -17.60 0.47 -4.79
C VAL A 38 -18.62 -0.43 -5.46
N SER A 39 -18.83 -0.23 -6.76
CA SER A 39 -19.82 -0.99 -7.52
C SER A 39 -19.34 -2.39 -7.88
N ASN A 40 -18.05 -2.53 -8.15
CA ASN A 40 -17.48 -3.81 -8.53
C ASN A 40 -16.17 -4.04 -7.76
N PRO A 41 -16.26 -4.63 -6.57
CA PRO A 41 -15.07 -4.81 -5.73
C PRO A 41 -13.99 -5.66 -6.38
N SER A 42 -14.36 -6.63 -7.19
CA SER A 42 -13.37 -7.52 -7.81
C SER A 42 -12.38 -6.79 -8.70
N GLU A 43 -12.75 -5.64 -9.23
CA GLU A 43 -11.84 -4.83 -10.04
C GLU A 43 -10.82 -4.05 -9.19
N LEU A 44 -11.10 -3.89 -7.92
CA LEU A 44 -10.33 -3.02 -7.03
C LEU A 44 -9.54 -3.76 -5.96
N ILE A 45 -9.47 -5.06 -6.03
CA ILE A 45 -8.69 -5.85 -5.08
C ILE A 45 -7.32 -6.14 -5.66
N ALA A 46 -6.27 -5.93 -4.87
CA ALA A 46 -4.92 -6.20 -5.35
C ALA A 46 -3.93 -6.36 -4.20
N LYS A 47 -2.82 -6.98 -4.52
CA LYS A 47 -1.71 -7.18 -3.61
C LYS A 47 -0.42 -6.99 -4.39
N CYS A 48 0.54 -6.33 -3.78
CA CYS A 48 1.83 -6.05 -4.38
C CYS A 48 2.96 -6.57 -3.52
N LYS A 49 3.87 -7.30 -4.13
CA LYS A 49 5.11 -7.76 -3.50
C LYS A 49 6.27 -7.55 -4.45
N ALA A 50 7.45 -7.44 -3.91
CA ALA A 50 8.66 -7.35 -4.71
C ALA A 50 9.45 -8.66 -4.65
N SER A 51 10.05 -9.01 -5.78
CA SER A 51 11.07 -10.06 -5.80
C SER A 51 12.42 -9.38 -5.66
N THR A 52 13.23 -9.85 -4.74
CA THR A 52 14.53 -9.25 -4.47
C THR A 52 15.64 -10.27 -4.65
N VAL A 53 16.85 -9.78 -4.96
CA VAL A 53 18.05 -10.61 -5.01
C VAL A 53 19.14 -9.91 -4.22
N GLY A 54 20.12 -10.69 -3.77
CA GLY A 54 21.24 -10.18 -3.00
C GLY A 54 21.04 -10.35 -1.52
N HIS A 55 22.09 -10.05 -0.78
CA HIS A 55 22.11 -10.15 0.68
C HIS A 55 22.59 -8.85 1.29
N PHE A 56 21.99 -8.49 2.41
CA PHE A 56 22.38 -7.30 3.18
C PHE A 56 22.35 -6.04 2.31
N SER A 57 23.46 -5.30 2.30
CA SER A 57 23.53 -4.03 1.58
C SER A 57 23.49 -4.17 0.07
N LYS A 58 23.65 -5.37 -0.46
CA LYS A 58 23.59 -5.62 -1.89
C LYS A 58 22.21 -6.04 -2.37
N LYS A 59 21.24 -6.08 -1.49
CA LYS A 59 19.88 -6.46 -1.83
C LYS A 59 19.25 -5.40 -2.70
N HIS A 60 18.61 -5.83 -3.77
CA HIS A 60 17.87 -4.91 -4.63
C HIS A 60 16.63 -5.59 -5.19
N VAL A 61 15.67 -4.78 -5.59
CA VAL A 61 14.41 -5.24 -6.16
C VAL A 61 14.61 -5.53 -7.64
N VAL A 62 14.27 -6.74 -8.05
CA VAL A 62 14.35 -7.15 -9.46
C VAL A 62 13.03 -6.97 -10.15
N LYS A 63 11.93 -7.20 -9.46
CA LYS A 63 10.61 -7.18 -10.08
C LYS A 63 9.55 -6.81 -9.06
N ILE A 64 8.59 -6.02 -9.51
CA ILE A 64 7.39 -5.69 -8.75
C ILE A 64 6.27 -6.58 -9.27
N ASN A 65 5.63 -7.31 -8.37
CA ASN A 65 4.58 -8.26 -8.72
C ASN A 65 3.24 -7.78 -8.18
N TRP A 66 2.29 -7.58 -9.07
CA TRP A 66 0.93 -7.23 -8.72
C TRP A 66 0.00 -8.39 -9.03
N GLU A 67 -0.86 -8.73 -8.09
CA GLU A 67 -1.89 -9.74 -8.25
C GLU A 67 -3.23 -9.13 -7.90
N GLY A 68 -4.26 -9.44 -8.66
CA GLY A 68 -5.60 -8.96 -8.35
C GLY A 68 -6.42 -8.68 -9.58
N GLY A 69 -7.39 -7.77 -9.42
CA GLY A 69 -8.31 -7.42 -10.47
C GLY A 69 -7.77 -6.37 -11.42
N LYS A 70 -8.67 -5.59 -11.98
CA LYS A 70 -8.32 -4.59 -12.99
C LYS A 70 -7.30 -3.57 -12.49
N ILE A 71 -7.42 -3.17 -11.22
CA ILE A 71 -6.45 -2.24 -10.63
C ILE A 71 -5.03 -2.76 -10.72
N ALA A 72 -4.84 -4.06 -10.52
CA ALA A 72 -3.52 -4.66 -10.58
C ALA A 72 -2.91 -4.52 -11.98
N GLU A 73 -3.71 -4.70 -13.02
CA GLU A 73 -3.23 -4.51 -14.39
C GLU A 73 -2.81 -3.06 -14.65
N ILE A 74 -3.64 -2.13 -14.20
CA ILE A 74 -3.41 -0.70 -14.47
C ILE A 74 -2.15 -0.22 -13.75
N VAL A 75 -2.02 -0.52 -12.46
CA VAL A 75 -0.86 -0.05 -11.70
C VAL A 75 0.43 -0.74 -12.13
N SER A 76 0.34 -1.96 -12.62
CA SER A 76 1.53 -2.68 -13.10
C SER A 76 2.16 -2.03 -14.33
N LYS A 77 1.40 -1.23 -15.06
CA LYS A 77 1.87 -0.53 -16.23
C LYS A 77 2.38 0.88 -15.96
N ASP A 78 2.25 1.33 -14.73
CA ASP A 78 2.66 2.67 -14.34
C ASP A 78 4.14 2.65 -13.96
N ARG A 79 4.98 3.16 -14.85
CA ARG A 79 6.43 3.11 -14.65
C ARG A 79 6.91 3.99 -13.51
N GLN A 80 6.25 5.12 -13.28
CA GLN A 80 6.63 5.99 -12.18
C GLN A 80 6.30 5.33 -10.85
N LEU A 81 5.15 4.69 -10.77
CA LEU A 81 4.77 3.93 -9.59
C LEU A 81 5.75 2.79 -9.34
N ASP A 82 6.14 2.08 -10.38
CA ASP A 82 7.11 0.99 -10.26
C ASP A 82 8.42 1.50 -9.65
N SER A 83 8.87 2.66 -10.09
CA SER A 83 10.09 3.27 -9.56
C SER A 83 9.97 3.58 -8.07
N TYR A 84 8.85 4.15 -7.65
CA TYR A 84 8.61 4.42 -6.22
C TYR A 84 8.57 3.11 -5.42
N LEU A 85 7.89 2.11 -5.95
CA LEU A 85 7.72 0.84 -5.25
C LEU A 85 9.02 0.10 -5.04
N ARG A 86 9.96 0.21 -5.97
CA ARG A 86 11.25 -0.44 -5.82
C ARG A 86 11.99 0.03 -4.57
N ASN A 87 11.89 1.31 -4.26
CA ASN A 87 12.53 1.84 -3.07
C ASN A 87 11.82 1.39 -1.79
N ILE A 88 10.49 1.41 -1.82
CA ILE A 88 9.70 1.11 -0.63
C ILE A 88 9.70 -0.38 -0.30
N LEU A 89 9.52 -1.21 -1.32
CA LEU A 89 9.39 -2.66 -1.12
C LEU A 89 10.73 -3.35 -0.90
N LEU A 90 11.82 -2.65 -1.12
CA LEU A 90 13.14 -3.17 -0.76
C LEU A 90 13.22 -3.49 0.73
N LYS A 91 12.39 -2.84 1.54
CA LYS A 91 12.31 -3.08 2.97
C LYS A 91 11.42 -4.28 3.33
N GLU A 92 11.26 -5.19 2.41
CA GLU A 92 10.45 -6.41 2.59
C GLU A 92 9.00 -6.12 2.95
N GLY A 93 8.45 -5.11 2.31
CA GLY A 93 7.06 -4.74 2.53
C GLY A 93 6.12 -5.34 1.51
N GLU A 94 4.85 -5.25 1.82
CA GLU A 94 3.77 -5.61 0.92
C GLU A 94 2.74 -4.50 0.93
N ILE A 95 2.05 -4.32 -0.19
CA ILE A 95 0.98 -3.34 -0.29
C ILE A 95 -0.30 -4.05 -0.68
N TYR A 96 -1.38 -3.66 -0.05
CA TYR A 96 -2.70 -4.25 -0.26
C TYR A 96 -3.70 -3.18 -0.66
N ILE A 97 -4.56 -3.52 -1.61
CA ILE A 97 -5.71 -2.71 -1.98
C ILE A 97 -6.93 -3.54 -1.67
N ASP A 98 -7.77 -3.04 -0.77
CA ASP A 98 -8.86 -3.78 -0.19
C ASP A 98 -10.16 -2.99 -0.33
N PRO A 99 -11.02 -3.34 -1.28
CA PRO A 99 -12.28 -2.64 -1.47
C PRO A 99 -13.32 -3.07 -0.44
N LEU A 100 -14.03 -2.06 0.07
CA LEU A 100 -15.16 -2.25 0.96
C LEU A 100 -16.38 -1.61 0.31
N GLU A 101 -17.50 -1.62 0.99
CA GLU A 101 -18.75 -1.17 0.38
C GLU A 101 -18.72 0.30 -0.02
N ASP A 102 -18.20 1.14 0.83
CA ASP A 102 -18.23 2.60 0.67
C ASP A 102 -16.85 3.24 0.55
N HIS A 103 -15.81 2.43 0.44
CA HIS A 103 -14.45 2.96 0.29
C HIS A 103 -13.49 1.86 -0.14
N VAL A 104 -12.32 2.29 -0.58
CA VAL A 104 -11.21 1.38 -0.88
C VAL A 104 -10.06 1.74 0.03
N ARG A 105 -9.54 0.76 0.73
CA ARG A 105 -8.44 0.93 1.65
C ARG A 105 -7.14 0.48 0.99
N VAL A 106 -6.12 1.31 1.07
CA VAL A 106 -4.77 0.96 0.62
C VAL A 106 -3.87 0.98 1.83
N TYR A 107 -3.17 -0.11 2.07
CA TYR A 107 -2.27 -0.16 3.21
C TYR A 107 -1.05 -1.00 2.90
N GLY A 108 0.01 -0.73 3.65
CA GLY A 108 1.25 -1.47 3.53
C GLY A 108 1.64 -2.12 4.84
N LYS A 109 2.39 -3.20 4.74
CA LYS A 109 2.96 -3.89 5.88
C LYS A 109 4.45 -4.01 5.68
N TRP A 110 5.22 -3.64 6.68
CA TRP A 110 6.68 -3.75 6.65
C TRP A 110 7.16 -4.45 7.90
N LYS A 111 8.23 -5.23 7.75
CA LYS A 111 8.77 -6.00 8.87
C LYS A 111 9.50 -5.14 9.88
N HIS A 112 10.11 -4.06 9.43
CA HIS A 112 10.95 -3.23 10.28
C HIS A 112 10.51 -1.78 10.21
N GLN A 113 9.91 -1.32 11.28
CA GLN A 113 9.40 0.03 11.37
C GLN A 113 10.49 1.10 11.22
N GLN A 114 11.66 0.83 11.77
CA GLN A 114 12.75 1.81 11.74
C GLN A 114 13.20 2.14 10.33
N GLU A 115 12.86 1.31 9.38
CA GLU A 115 13.28 1.50 8.02
C GLU A 115 12.32 2.35 7.21
N LEU A 116 11.29 2.87 7.85
CA LEU A 116 10.36 3.78 7.20
C LEU A 116 10.84 5.22 7.22
N GLY A 117 12.15 5.41 6.99
CA GLY A 117 12.71 6.74 6.74
C GLY A 117 12.32 7.32 5.39
N LEU A 118 11.54 6.59 4.61
CA LEU A 118 11.10 7.00 3.28
C LEU A 118 9.66 7.47 3.31
N TYR A 119 9.31 8.25 4.32
CA TYR A 119 7.93 8.67 4.53
C TYR A 119 7.33 9.39 3.34
N GLU A 120 8.05 10.33 2.77
CA GLU A 120 7.56 11.09 1.61
C GLU A 120 7.33 10.19 0.40
N GLU A 121 8.25 9.27 0.15
CA GLU A 121 8.11 8.35 -0.96
C GLU A 121 6.93 7.42 -0.75
N LEU A 122 6.70 7.02 0.49
CA LEU A 122 5.54 6.20 0.82
C LEU A 122 4.25 6.94 0.51
N VAL A 123 4.15 8.20 0.93
CA VAL A 123 2.96 9.01 0.67
C VAL A 123 2.74 9.20 -0.82
N GLN A 124 3.81 9.50 -1.56
CA GLN A 124 3.72 9.66 -3.01
C GLN A 124 3.25 8.38 -3.69
N THR A 125 3.77 7.25 -3.23
CA THR A 125 3.38 5.95 -3.76
C THR A 125 1.89 5.69 -3.54
N MET A 126 1.44 5.92 -2.32
CA MET A 126 0.05 5.68 -1.96
C MET A 126 -0.89 6.63 -2.67
N ASP A 127 -0.51 7.90 -2.81
CA ASP A 127 -1.31 8.87 -3.56
C ASP A 127 -1.49 8.44 -5.01
N ARG A 128 -0.44 7.93 -5.62
CA ARG A 128 -0.52 7.49 -7.01
C ARG A 128 -1.40 6.27 -7.18
N ILE A 129 -1.33 5.34 -6.25
CA ILE A 129 -2.23 4.19 -6.25
C ILE A 129 -3.68 4.66 -6.10
N CYS A 130 -3.93 5.57 -5.17
CA CYS A 130 -5.26 6.11 -4.95
C CYS A 130 -5.80 6.83 -6.19
N TYR A 131 -4.95 7.50 -6.93
CA TYR A 131 -5.33 8.13 -8.18
C TYR A 131 -5.93 7.10 -9.15
N HIS A 132 -5.26 5.97 -9.31
CA HIS A 132 -5.75 4.92 -10.20
C HIS A 132 -7.04 4.29 -9.70
N ILE A 133 -7.16 4.13 -8.39
CA ILE A 133 -8.37 3.61 -7.77
C ILE A 133 -9.55 4.52 -8.08
N LYS A 134 -9.37 5.82 -7.90
CA LYS A 134 -10.44 6.80 -8.18
C LYS A 134 -10.84 6.78 -9.64
N ALA A 135 -9.88 6.61 -10.53
CA ALA A 135 -10.18 6.54 -11.96
C ALA A 135 -11.08 5.36 -12.29
N ILE A 136 -10.82 4.21 -11.67
CA ILE A 136 -11.67 3.03 -11.87
C ILE A 136 -13.04 3.25 -11.24
N MET A 137 -13.10 3.77 -10.03
CA MET A 137 -14.38 4.02 -9.36
C MET A 137 -15.25 4.96 -10.16
N ASN A 138 -14.67 5.98 -10.77
CA ASN A 138 -15.44 6.91 -11.60
C ASN A 138 -16.00 6.25 -12.84
N LYS A 139 -15.31 5.27 -13.38
CA LYS A 139 -15.82 4.52 -14.53
C LYS A 139 -16.91 3.51 -14.18
N GLN A 140 -16.98 3.13 -12.92
CA GLN A 140 -18.00 2.19 -12.45
C GLN A 140 -19.37 2.83 -12.22
N LYS A 141 -19.42 4.14 -12.21
CA LYS A 141 -20.68 4.86 -11.98
C LYS A 141 -21.65 4.70 -13.12
#